data_059542b056f4bb2d9f16a7d299fc8b2d
#
_entry.id   059542b056f4bb2d9f16a7d299fc8b2d
#
_cell.length_a   1.000
_cell.length_b   1.000
_cell.length_c   1.000
_cell.angle_alpha   90.00
_cell.angle_beta   90.00
_cell.angle_gamma   90.00
#
_symmetry.space_group_name_H-M   'P 1'
#
loop_
_entity.id
_entity.type
_entity.pdbx_description
1 polymer ?
#
loop_
_entity_poly.entity_id
_entity_poly.type
_entity_poly.pdbx_seq_one_letter_code
_entity_poly.pdbx_strand_id
1 'polypeptide(L)'
;MQCYRQKENGMYILSRSEIEKIATEKLQEFSPSNLERPIPLETTRFLEDYLGLIIKYKYIGDFQSGILGLTVMGDELLVPSYDELLRPVVLEETFGTVLISPVLRGLDNTARRRYTKMHEGAHFILHQPYFANCEKAAATTKCKYPCNFVACRKIGLFNEKLKTDSDWIEYQADALAAALLMPQNVFKSYVRDVLRKNGIRSNYLQTNPQINDRKAHSVIYDVAETFAVSYQAAKIRMAHLGLLKESNFTY
;
A
#
# COMPACT_ATOMS: atom_id res chain seq x y z
N MET A 1 -20.35 -7.05 -11.43
CA MET A 1 -19.51 -7.15 -10.20
C MET A 1 -18.93 -8.56 -10.15
N GLN A 2 -17.60 -8.69 -10.21
CA GLN A 2 -16.98 -10.01 -10.20
C GLN A 2 -17.05 -10.57 -8.77
N CYS A 3 -17.54 -11.80 -8.62
CA CYS A 3 -17.63 -12.45 -7.32
C CYS A 3 -16.27 -13.07 -6.98
N TYR A 4 -15.51 -12.43 -6.11
CA TYR A 4 -14.26 -12.99 -5.59
C TYR A 4 -14.55 -14.02 -4.49
N ARG A 5 -13.70 -15.03 -4.40
CA ARG A 5 -13.78 -16.05 -3.35
C ARG A 5 -13.54 -15.42 -1.98
N GLN A 6 -14.40 -15.71 -1.02
CA GLN A 6 -14.30 -15.22 0.37
C GLN A 6 -14.20 -16.37 1.36
N LYS A 7 -13.56 -16.11 2.50
CA LYS A 7 -13.69 -16.92 3.72
C LYS A 7 -15.03 -16.63 4.40
N GLU A 8 -15.44 -17.49 5.33
CA GLU A 8 -16.64 -17.30 6.15
C GLU A 8 -16.66 -15.97 6.92
N ASN A 9 -15.47 -15.49 7.33
CA ASN A 9 -15.31 -14.21 8.02
C ASN A 9 -15.32 -12.98 7.07
N GLY A 10 -15.60 -13.16 5.78
CA GLY A 10 -15.69 -12.06 4.81
C GLY A 10 -14.35 -11.64 4.17
N MET A 11 -13.22 -12.23 4.57
CA MET A 11 -11.93 -11.94 3.95
C MET A 11 -11.85 -12.50 2.54
N TYR A 12 -11.48 -11.68 1.56
CA TYR A 12 -11.22 -12.14 0.20
C TYR A 12 -9.98 -13.01 0.11
N ILE A 13 -10.07 -14.08 -0.69
CA ILE A 13 -8.92 -14.91 -1.07
C ILE A 13 -8.53 -14.50 -2.49
N LEU A 14 -7.53 -13.61 -2.57
CA LEU A 14 -7.12 -13.00 -3.84
C LEU A 14 -5.74 -13.51 -4.27
N SER A 15 -5.65 -13.94 -5.51
CA SER A 15 -4.38 -14.14 -6.20
C SER A 15 -3.77 -12.78 -6.59
N ARG A 16 -2.46 -12.75 -6.87
CA ARG A 16 -1.80 -11.53 -7.38
C ARG A 16 -2.46 -11.01 -8.66
N SER A 17 -2.84 -11.90 -9.57
CA SER A 17 -3.50 -11.49 -10.82
C SER A 17 -4.87 -10.85 -10.58
N GLU A 18 -5.62 -11.29 -9.58
CA GLU A 18 -6.89 -10.67 -9.20
C GLU A 18 -6.68 -9.29 -8.58
N ILE A 19 -5.64 -9.12 -7.74
CA ILE A 19 -5.27 -7.81 -7.18
C ILE A 19 -4.86 -6.84 -8.30
N GLU A 20 -4.05 -7.29 -9.28
CA GLU A 20 -3.68 -6.47 -10.44
C GLU A 20 -4.91 -6.07 -11.27
N LYS A 21 -5.88 -6.98 -11.42
CA LYS A 21 -7.13 -6.70 -12.12
C LYS A 21 -7.96 -5.66 -11.39
N ILE A 22 -8.12 -5.79 -10.06
CA ILE A 22 -8.81 -4.80 -9.22
C ILE A 22 -8.15 -3.42 -9.38
N ALA A 23 -6.82 -3.35 -9.30
CA ALA A 23 -6.09 -2.10 -9.50
C ALA A 23 -6.36 -1.49 -10.88
N THR A 24 -6.36 -2.32 -11.93
CA THR A 24 -6.63 -1.87 -13.30
C THR A 24 -8.06 -1.33 -13.44
N GLU A 25 -9.06 -2.04 -12.90
CA GLU A 25 -10.46 -1.60 -12.90
C GLU A 25 -10.63 -0.25 -12.18
N LYS A 26 -10.04 -0.10 -10.99
CA LYS A 26 -10.09 1.15 -10.22
C LYS A 26 -9.40 2.32 -10.95
N LEU A 27 -8.27 2.09 -11.57
CA LEU A 27 -7.59 3.12 -12.37
C LEU A 27 -8.34 3.43 -13.65
N GLN A 28 -8.98 2.45 -14.29
CA GLN A 28 -9.81 2.69 -15.48
C GLN A 28 -11.00 3.62 -15.15
N GLU A 29 -11.58 3.49 -13.95
CA GLU A 29 -12.68 4.34 -13.48
C GLU A 29 -12.19 5.75 -13.08
N PHE A 30 -11.05 5.86 -12.39
CA PHE A 30 -10.55 7.12 -11.84
C PHE A 30 -9.67 7.91 -12.81
N SER A 31 -8.66 7.28 -13.39
CA SER A 31 -7.65 7.94 -14.23
C SER A 31 -7.08 6.96 -15.27
N PRO A 32 -7.76 6.77 -16.41
CA PRO A 32 -7.27 5.89 -17.50
C PRO A 32 -5.86 6.23 -17.97
N SER A 33 -5.45 7.49 -17.88
CA SER A 33 -4.10 7.95 -18.27
C SER A 33 -2.98 7.27 -17.48
N ASN A 34 -3.23 6.83 -16.24
CA ASN A 34 -2.26 6.06 -15.46
C ASN A 34 -2.06 4.63 -16.00
N LEU A 35 -2.98 4.12 -16.82
CA LEU A 35 -2.86 2.84 -17.51
C LEU A 35 -2.16 2.95 -18.88
N GLU A 36 -1.97 4.16 -19.37
CA GLU A 36 -1.37 4.45 -20.69
C GLU A 36 0.02 5.05 -20.58
N ARG A 37 0.28 5.83 -19.55
CA ARG A 37 1.51 6.62 -19.38
C ARG A 37 2.15 6.42 -18.01
N PRO A 38 3.48 6.42 -17.92
CA PRO A 38 4.20 6.33 -16.64
C PRO A 38 4.18 7.68 -15.93
N ILE A 39 3.11 7.96 -15.23
CA ILE A 39 2.88 9.19 -14.47
C ILE A 39 2.48 8.85 -13.01
N PRO A 40 2.79 9.72 -12.05
CA PRO A 40 2.38 9.51 -10.68
C PRO A 40 0.86 9.55 -10.52
N LEU A 41 0.28 8.64 -9.74
CA LEU A 41 -1.13 8.66 -9.38
C LEU A 41 -1.41 9.82 -8.40
N GLU A 42 -2.49 10.57 -8.61
CA GLU A 42 -2.96 11.60 -7.67
C GLU A 42 -3.63 10.98 -6.44
N THR A 43 -2.81 10.52 -5.48
CA THR A 43 -3.24 9.70 -4.35
C THR A 43 -4.29 10.36 -3.46
N THR A 44 -4.19 11.68 -3.24
CA THR A 44 -5.19 12.41 -2.43
C THR A 44 -6.53 12.42 -3.12
N ARG A 45 -6.57 12.80 -4.40
CA ARG A 45 -7.80 12.81 -5.20
C ARG A 45 -8.40 11.40 -5.36
N PHE A 46 -7.56 10.38 -5.50
CA PHE A 46 -8.04 9.00 -5.55
C PHE A 46 -8.79 8.62 -4.26
N LEU A 47 -8.27 9.01 -3.10
CA LEU A 47 -8.90 8.70 -1.82
C LEU A 47 -10.12 9.57 -1.54
N GLU A 48 -10.02 10.89 -1.73
CA GLU A 48 -11.06 11.85 -1.38
C GLU A 48 -12.16 11.91 -2.45
N ASP A 49 -11.79 12.16 -3.72
CA ASP A 49 -12.77 12.41 -4.79
C ASP A 49 -13.40 11.11 -5.32
N TYR A 50 -12.60 10.02 -5.40
CA TYR A 50 -13.07 8.77 -5.99
C TYR A 50 -13.59 7.76 -4.95
N LEU A 51 -12.87 7.56 -3.83
CA LEU A 51 -13.31 6.64 -2.78
C LEU A 51 -14.21 7.31 -1.73
N GLY A 52 -14.32 8.65 -1.70
CA GLY A 52 -15.11 9.40 -0.73
C GLY A 52 -14.57 9.37 0.70
N LEU A 53 -13.25 9.16 0.85
CA LEU A 53 -12.59 9.07 2.16
C LEU A 53 -12.22 10.45 2.70
N ILE A 54 -12.17 10.59 4.02
CA ILE A 54 -11.75 11.80 4.71
C ILE A 54 -10.33 11.62 5.24
N ILE A 55 -9.35 12.37 4.71
CA ILE A 55 -7.96 12.28 5.15
C ILE A 55 -7.68 13.28 6.26
N LYS A 56 -7.24 12.81 7.41
CA LYS A 56 -6.81 13.64 8.54
C LYS A 56 -5.37 13.32 8.93
N TYR A 57 -4.59 14.36 9.28
CA TYR A 57 -3.24 14.19 9.80
C TYR A 57 -3.25 14.28 11.32
N LYS A 58 -3.13 13.14 11.98
CA LYS A 58 -3.18 13.00 13.45
C LYS A 58 -2.16 11.97 13.91
N TYR A 59 -1.59 12.15 15.09
CA TYR A 59 -0.83 11.10 15.74
C TYR A 59 -1.76 9.94 16.10
N ILE A 60 -1.26 8.70 16.00
CA ILE A 60 -2.08 7.49 16.12
C ILE A 60 -1.46 6.58 17.18
N GLY A 61 -2.27 6.21 18.18
CA GLY A 61 -1.80 5.37 19.29
C GLY A 61 -0.92 6.12 20.27
N ASP A 62 -0.08 5.39 21.01
CA ASP A 62 0.94 5.97 21.86
C ASP A 62 2.13 6.49 21.02
N PHE A 63 2.96 7.34 21.63
CA PHE A 63 4.08 7.99 20.93
C PHE A 63 5.12 6.99 20.38
N GLN A 64 5.15 5.76 20.90
CA GLN A 64 6.07 4.69 20.48
C GLN A 64 5.42 3.69 19.52
N SER A 65 4.13 3.82 19.22
CA SER A 65 3.39 2.87 18.40
C SER A 65 3.98 2.70 16.99
N GLY A 66 4.58 3.76 16.45
CA GLY A 66 5.13 3.78 15.10
C GLY A 66 4.07 3.64 14.01
N ILE A 67 2.79 3.83 14.34
CA ILE A 67 1.69 3.75 13.38
C ILE A 67 1.76 4.94 12.43
N LEU A 68 1.72 4.65 11.13
CA LEU A 68 1.84 5.65 10.06
C LEU A 68 0.52 5.98 9.40
N GLY A 69 -0.40 5.03 9.37
CA GLY A 69 -1.74 5.17 8.83
C GLY A 69 -2.73 4.32 9.59
N LEU A 70 -4.01 4.69 9.51
CA LEU A 70 -5.13 3.96 10.07
C LEU A 70 -6.39 4.28 9.28
N THR A 71 -7.13 3.27 8.87
CA THR A 71 -8.43 3.42 8.22
C THR A 71 -9.54 2.96 9.16
N VAL A 72 -10.51 3.84 9.38
CA VAL A 72 -11.68 3.55 10.20
C VAL A 72 -12.72 2.80 9.38
N MET A 73 -13.05 1.59 9.82
CA MET A 73 -13.96 0.65 9.13
C MET A 73 -15.30 0.45 9.84
N GLY A 74 -15.45 0.95 11.06
CA GLY A 74 -16.69 0.93 11.85
C GLY A 74 -17.36 2.29 11.92
N ASP A 75 -18.60 2.33 12.39
CA ASP A 75 -19.40 3.57 12.47
C ASP A 75 -18.76 4.63 13.36
N GLU A 76 -18.19 4.22 14.50
CA GLU A 76 -17.45 5.06 15.42
C GLU A 76 -16.20 4.35 15.96
N LEU A 77 -15.09 5.09 16.05
CA LEU A 77 -13.85 4.59 16.61
C LEU A 77 -13.23 5.64 17.53
N LEU A 78 -12.93 5.22 18.76
CA LEU A 78 -12.12 6.00 19.70
C LEU A 78 -10.64 5.68 19.49
N VAL A 79 -9.88 6.64 18.94
CA VAL A 79 -8.46 6.47 18.64
C VAL A 79 -7.62 7.22 19.67
N PRO A 80 -6.79 6.53 20.47
CA PRO A 80 -5.78 7.21 21.29
C PRO A 80 -4.85 8.03 20.40
N SER A 81 -4.56 9.26 20.79
CA SER A 81 -3.78 10.22 20.01
C SER A 81 -3.05 11.21 20.91
N TYR A 82 -2.36 12.16 20.29
CA TYR A 82 -1.75 13.32 20.96
C TYR A 82 -2.12 14.61 20.24
N ASP A 83 -2.31 15.68 21.01
CA ASP A 83 -2.46 17.03 20.47
C ASP A 83 -1.12 17.63 20.03
N GLU A 84 -1.13 18.87 19.55
CA GLU A 84 0.07 19.60 19.11
C GLU A 84 1.09 19.85 20.23
N LEU A 85 0.64 19.80 21.47
CA LEU A 85 1.47 19.94 22.69
C LEU A 85 1.90 18.57 23.25
N LEU A 86 1.71 17.49 22.49
CA LEU A 86 1.99 16.11 22.87
C LEU A 86 1.25 15.63 24.12
N ARG A 87 0.09 16.20 24.42
CA ARG A 87 -0.78 15.73 25.51
C ARG A 87 -1.69 14.61 25.00
N PRO A 88 -1.91 13.54 25.77
CA PRO A 88 -2.81 12.46 25.39
C PRO A 88 -4.24 12.98 25.17
N VAL A 89 -4.81 12.60 24.04
CA VAL A 89 -6.20 12.88 23.67
C VAL A 89 -6.83 11.63 23.07
N VAL A 90 -8.16 11.59 23.04
CA VAL A 90 -8.90 10.56 22.30
C VAL A 90 -9.61 11.26 21.14
N LEU A 91 -9.38 10.76 19.93
CA LEU A 91 -10.10 11.20 18.74
C LEU A 91 -11.33 10.31 18.56
N GLU A 92 -12.43 10.94 18.22
CA GLU A 92 -13.65 10.27 17.82
C GLU A 92 -13.75 10.35 16.30
N GLU A 93 -13.64 9.21 15.64
CA GLU A 93 -13.55 9.12 14.18
C GLU A 93 -14.62 8.20 13.62
N THR A 94 -15.12 8.53 12.43
CA THR A 94 -16.23 7.83 11.79
C THR A 94 -15.77 7.02 10.60
N PHE A 95 -16.62 6.10 10.11
CA PHE A 95 -16.40 5.29 8.93
C PHE A 95 -15.87 6.10 7.75
N GLY A 96 -14.87 5.57 7.06
CA GLY A 96 -14.24 6.23 5.90
C GLY A 96 -13.22 7.31 6.26
N THR A 97 -12.91 7.51 7.56
CA THR A 97 -11.79 8.37 7.95
C THR A 97 -10.46 7.63 7.82
N VAL A 98 -9.50 8.28 7.17
CA VAL A 98 -8.11 7.82 7.04
C VAL A 98 -7.21 8.76 7.83
N LEU A 99 -6.62 8.26 8.90
CA LEU A 99 -5.64 8.98 9.69
C LEU A 99 -4.24 8.71 9.13
N ILE A 100 -3.48 9.77 8.89
CA ILE A 100 -2.08 9.72 8.46
C ILE A 100 -1.21 10.40 9.50
N SER A 101 -0.15 9.74 9.93
CA SER A 101 0.77 10.31 10.92
C SER A 101 1.42 11.60 10.42
N PRO A 102 1.43 12.69 11.22
CA PRO A 102 2.06 13.97 10.87
C PRO A 102 3.56 13.85 10.57
N VAL A 103 4.25 12.83 11.05
CA VAL A 103 5.67 12.57 10.75
C VAL A 103 5.92 12.40 9.24
N LEU A 104 4.87 12.10 8.47
CA LEU A 104 4.94 11.95 7.02
C LEU A 104 4.73 13.25 6.24
N ARG A 105 4.53 14.42 6.90
CA ARG A 105 4.28 15.70 6.21
C ARG A 105 5.49 16.29 5.50
N GLY A 106 6.71 15.98 5.93
CA GLY A 106 7.94 16.49 5.31
C GLY A 106 8.11 16.11 3.85
N LEU A 107 8.85 16.92 3.08
CA LEU A 107 9.14 16.65 1.66
C LEU A 107 9.89 15.33 1.47
N ASP A 108 10.83 15.01 2.34
CA ASP A 108 11.60 13.76 2.32
C ASP A 108 10.73 12.51 2.49
N ASN A 109 9.53 12.67 3.04
CA ASN A 109 8.57 11.60 3.24
C ASN A 109 7.51 11.48 2.14
N THR A 110 7.61 12.24 1.05
CA THR A 110 6.55 12.29 0.03
C THR A 110 6.22 10.91 -0.52
N ALA A 111 7.20 10.12 -0.94
CA ALA A 111 6.97 8.76 -1.46
C ALA A 111 6.36 7.83 -0.40
N ARG A 112 6.83 7.91 0.85
CA ARG A 112 6.31 7.12 1.97
C ARG A 112 4.87 7.51 2.31
N ARG A 113 4.57 8.80 2.36
CA ARG A 113 3.20 9.32 2.59
C ARG A 113 2.23 8.86 1.49
N ARG A 114 2.65 8.93 0.21
CA ARG A 114 1.86 8.44 -0.93
C ARG A 114 1.55 6.95 -0.79
N TYR A 115 2.57 6.16 -0.46
CA TYR A 115 2.40 4.72 -0.27
C TYR A 115 1.47 4.41 0.90
N THR A 116 1.67 5.06 2.06
CA THR A 116 0.79 4.89 3.24
C THR A 116 -0.66 5.23 2.90
N LYS A 117 -0.91 6.36 2.23
CA LYS A 117 -2.26 6.71 1.76
C LYS A 117 -2.90 5.60 0.92
N MET A 118 -2.16 5.08 -0.05
CA MET A 118 -2.68 4.03 -0.94
C MET A 118 -2.86 2.70 -0.23
N HIS A 119 -2.03 2.38 0.75
CA HIS A 119 -2.18 1.22 1.62
C HIS A 119 -3.49 1.30 2.42
N GLU A 120 -3.76 2.44 3.04
CA GLU A 120 -5.03 2.68 3.75
C GLU A 120 -6.24 2.63 2.81
N GLY A 121 -6.14 3.22 1.62
CA GLY A 121 -7.17 3.12 0.58
C GLY A 121 -7.39 1.68 0.10
N ALA A 122 -6.33 0.87 0.04
CA ALA A 122 -6.43 -0.55 -0.33
C ALA A 122 -7.19 -1.36 0.74
N HIS A 123 -6.96 -1.07 2.02
CA HIS A 123 -7.79 -1.64 3.08
C HIS A 123 -9.27 -1.30 2.89
N PHE A 124 -9.58 -0.05 2.60
CA PHE A 124 -10.96 0.36 2.34
C PHE A 124 -11.58 -0.34 1.13
N ILE A 125 -10.82 -0.57 0.07
CA ILE A 125 -11.32 -1.26 -1.13
C ILE A 125 -11.56 -2.75 -0.86
N LEU A 126 -10.67 -3.43 -0.13
CA LEU A 126 -10.67 -4.89 -0.05
C LEU A 126 -11.30 -5.46 1.22
N HIS A 127 -11.27 -4.75 2.34
CA HIS A 127 -11.47 -5.38 3.63
C HIS A 127 -12.75 -4.96 4.37
N GLN A 128 -13.60 -4.10 3.76
CA GLN A 128 -14.89 -3.73 4.36
C GLN A 128 -15.76 -4.95 4.77
N PRO A 129 -15.91 -6.01 3.92
CA PRO A 129 -16.73 -7.15 4.31
C PRO A 129 -16.17 -7.90 5.52
N TYR A 130 -14.84 -8.00 5.64
CA TYR A 130 -14.17 -8.62 6.79
C TYR A 130 -14.46 -7.85 8.08
N PHE A 131 -14.27 -6.53 8.07
CA PHE A 131 -14.49 -5.70 9.26
C PHE A 131 -15.96 -5.64 9.66
N ALA A 132 -16.89 -5.56 8.72
CA ALA A 132 -18.32 -5.62 9.00
C ALA A 132 -18.74 -6.95 9.67
N ASN A 133 -18.11 -8.07 9.31
CA ASN A 133 -18.37 -9.36 9.96
C ASN A 133 -17.70 -9.45 11.34
N CYS A 134 -16.51 -8.89 11.51
CA CYS A 134 -15.86 -8.78 12.82
C CYS A 134 -16.70 -7.95 13.81
N GLU A 135 -17.30 -6.86 13.35
CA GLU A 135 -18.14 -6.00 14.15
C GLU A 135 -19.41 -6.72 14.64
N LYS A 136 -20.07 -7.47 13.74
CA LYS A 136 -21.21 -8.33 14.10
C LYS A 136 -20.83 -9.42 15.12
N ALA A 137 -19.65 -10.03 14.95
CA ALA A 137 -19.15 -11.03 15.89
C ALA A 137 -18.80 -10.41 17.26
N ALA A 138 -18.23 -9.20 17.29
CA ALA A 138 -17.91 -8.49 18.50
C ALA A 138 -19.17 -8.07 19.30
N ALA A 139 -20.25 -7.73 18.62
CA ALA A 139 -21.53 -7.42 19.25
C ALA A 139 -22.18 -8.65 19.95
N THR A 140 -21.87 -9.85 19.47
CA THR A 140 -22.40 -11.13 20.02
C THR A 140 -21.47 -11.76 21.06
N THR A 141 -20.17 -11.50 20.98
CA THR A 141 -19.15 -12.01 21.90
C THR A 141 -18.48 -10.80 22.55
N LYS A 142 -18.39 -10.76 23.90
CA LYS A 142 -17.65 -9.70 24.62
C LYS A 142 -16.17 -9.68 24.22
N CYS A 143 -15.89 -9.28 22.99
CA CYS A 143 -14.54 -9.17 22.46
C CYS A 143 -13.86 -7.93 23.06
N LYS A 144 -12.68 -8.12 23.65
CA LYS A 144 -11.95 -7.10 24.41
C LYS A 144 -11.28 -6.03 23.53
N TYR A 145 -11.27 -6.22 22.19
CA TYR A 145 -10.65 -5.34 21.23
C TYR A 145 -11.61 -5.05 20.08
N PRO A 146 -11.92 -3.78 19.79
CA PRO A 146 -12.75 -3.44 18.63
C PRO A 146 -12.03 -3.80 17.34
N CYS A 147 -12.68 -4.60 16.49
CA CYS A 147 -12.19 -4.96 15.15
C CYS A 147 -12.49 -3.88 14.10
N ASN A 148 -12.55 -2.60 14.49
CA ASN A 148 -13.11 -1.52 13.68
C ASN A 148 -12.08 -0.72 12.89
N PHE A 149 -10.80 -1.13 12.90
CA PHE A 149 -9.75 -0.43 12.19
C PHE A 149 -8.57 -1.34 11.80
N VAL A 150 -7.84 -0.92 10.77
CA VAL A 150 -6.51 -1.45 10.45
C VAL A 150 -5.47 -0.37 10.72
N ALA A 151 -4.39 -0.73 11.39
CA ALA A 151 -3.28 0.18 11.69
C ALA A 151 -1.99 -0.31 11.01
N CYS A 152 -1.49 0.44 10.06
CA CYS A 152 -0.21 0.18 9.40
C CYS A 152 0.95 0.69 10.26
N ARG A 153 1.79 -0.22 10.77
CA ARG A 153 2.97 0.13 11.59
C ARG A 153 4.26 0.25 10.79
N LYS A 154 4.48 -0.62 9.82
CA LYS A 154 5.63 -0.61 8.91
C LYS A 154 5.27 -1.33 7.63
N ILE A 155 5.78 -0.85 6.50
CA ILE A 155 5.74 -1.59 5.24
C ILE A 155 6.59 -2.85 5.44
N GLY A 156 5.93 -4.00 5.59
CA GLY A 156 6.59 -5.28 5.80
C GLY A 156 7.35 -5.72 4.55
N LEU A 157 8.58 -6.17 4.72
CA LEU A 157 9.30 -6.90 3.68
C LEU A 157 8.68 -8.30 3.57
N PHE A 158 8.26 -8.67 2.38
CA PHE A 158 7.48 -9.88 2.02
C PHE A 158 8.17 -11.24 2.22
N ASN A 159 9.09 -11.38 3.18
CA ASN A 159 9.84 -12.62 3.39
C ASN A 159 9.32 -13.50 4.52
N GLU A 160 8.28 -13.07 5.25
CA GLU A 160 7.68 -13.91 6.28
C GLU A 160 6.51 -14.75 5.73
N LYS A 161 6.39 -15.98 6.20
CA LYS A 161 5.26 -16.86 5.83
C LYS A 161 3.98 -16.28 6.42
N LEU A 162 3.03 -15.91 5.55
CA LEU A 162 1.70 -15.45 5.94
C LEU A 162 0.98 -16.58 6.69
N LYS A 163 0.70 -16.38 7.97
CA LYS A 163 0.14 -17.41 8.86
C LYS A 163 -1.27 -17.06 9.33
N THR A 164 -1.54 -15.79 9.53
CA THR A 164 -2.79 -15.28 10.09
C THR A 164 -3.61 -14.52 9.06
N ASP A 165 -4.90 -14.31 9.33
CA ASP A 165 -5.74 -13.46 8.50
C ASP A 165 -5.25 -12.02 8.49
N SER A 166 -4.68 -11.53 9.60
CA SER A 166 -4.05 -10.22 9.68
C SER A 166 -2.87 -10.10 8.72
N ASP A 167 -1.99 -11.12 8.63
CA ASP A 167 -0.88 -11.11 7.68
C ASP A 167 -1.37 -11.03 6.22
N TRP A 168 -2.46 -11.75 5.92
CA TRP A 168 -3.07 -11.73 4.58
C TRP A 168 -3.72 -10.40 4.24
N ILE A 169 -4.38 -9.76 5.19
CA ILE A 169 -5.00 -8.43 5.03
C ILE A 169 -3.92 -7.39 4.73
N GLU A 170 -2.83 -7.37 5.49
CA GLU A 170 -1.70 -6.47 5.25
C GLU A 170 -1.03 -6.74 3.90
N TYR A 171 -0.80 -8.02 3.56
CA TYR A 171 -0.24 -8.40 2.27
C TYR A 171 -1.12 -7.93 1.09
N GLN A 172 -2.43 -8.11 1.17
CA GLN A 172 -3.35 -7.69 0.12
C GLN A 172 -3.38 -6.16 -0.03
N ALA A 173 -3.35 -5.43 1.09
CA ALA A 173 -3.29 -3.97 1.07
C ALA A 173 -1.99 -3.47 0.44
N ASP A 174 -0.84 -4.01 0.82
CA ASP A 174 0.45 -3.70 0.23
C ASP A 174 0.49 -4.01 -1.28
N ALA A 175 -0.02 -5.18 -1.67
CA ALA A 175 -0.04 -5.60 -3.06
C ALA A 175 -0.94 -4.69 -3.92
N LEU A 176 -2.12 -4.32 -3.42
CA LEU A 176 -3.03 -3.42 -4.13
C LEU A 176 -2.48 -1.99 -4.19
N ALA A 177 -1.92 -1.47 -3.10
CA ALA A 177 -1.27 -0.16 -3.09
C ALA A 177 -0.14 -0.08 -4.12
N ALA A 178 0.71 -1.10 -4.17
CA ALA A 178 1.78 -1.18 -5.16
C ALA A 178 1.25 -1.27 -6.61
N ALA A 179 0.16 -2.02 -6.84
CA ALA A 179 -0.45 -2.16 -8.16
C ALA A 179 -1.13 -0.86 -8.64
N LEU A 180 -1.75 -0.11 -7.73
CA LEU A 180 -2.35 1.20 -8.03
C LEU A 180 -1.29 2.26 -8.33
N LEU A 181 -0.22 2.33 -7.53
CA LEU A 181 0.87 3.29 -7.73
C LEU A 181 1.74 2.98 -8.95
N MET A 182 1.88 1.70 -9.28
CA MET A 182 2.76 1.19 -10.34
C MET A 182 2.01 0.14 -11.18
N PRO A 183 1.06 0.54 -12.04
CA PRO A 183 0.23 -0.36 -12.83
C PRO A 183 1.08 -1.29 -13.71
N GLN A 184 0.80 -2.59 -13.66
CA GLN A 184 1.70 -3.64 -14.16
C GLN A 184 2.16 -3.42 -15.60
N ASN A 185 1.27 -3.11 -16.54
CA ASN A 185 1.60 -3.03 -17.96
C ASN A 185 2.46 -1.80 -18.26
N VAL A 186 2.05 -0.63 -17.77
CA VAL A 186 2.80 0.63 -17.92
C VAL A 186 4.15 0.54 -17.22
N PHE A 187 4.18 -0.01 -16.02
CA PHE A 187 5.41 -0.19 -15.26
C PHE A 187 6.39 -1.11 -15.98
N LYS A 188 5.94 -2.26 -16.51
CA LYS A 188 6.78 -3.19 -17.28
C LYS A 188 7.32 -2.54 -18.55
N SER A 189 6.48 -1.80 -19.27
CA SER A 189 6.90 -1.09 -20.49
C SER A 189 7.97 -0.06 -20.17
N TYR A 190 7.71 0.80 -19.18
CA TYR A 190 8.63 1.85 -18.80
C TYR A 190 9.98 1.32 -18.29
N VAL A 191 9.98 0.29 -17.43
CA VAL A 191 11.22 -0.34 -16.95
C VAL A 191 12.05 -0.87 -18.12
N ARG A 192 11.44 -1.53 -19.11
CA ARG A 192 12.16 -2.01 -20.30
C ARG A 192 12.77 -0.87 -21.12
N ASP A 193 12.09 0.27 -21.21
CA ASP A 193 12.61 1.44 -21.91
C ASP A 193 13.80 2.05 -21.16
N VAL A 194 13.72 2.14 -19.81
CA VAL A 194 14.85 2.58 -18.97
C VAL A 194 16.04 1.62 -19.11
N LEU A 195 15.81 0.30 -19.11
CA LEU A 195 16.88 -0.70 -19.34
C LEU A 195 17.57 -0.48 -20.68
N ARG A 196 16.81 -0.31 -21.77
CA ARG A 196 17.37 -0.05 -23.12
C ARG A 196 18.17 1.24 -23.17
N LYS A 197 17.66 2.34 -22.60
CA LYS A 197 18.37 3.63 -22.49
C LYS A 197 19.71 3.50 -21.77
N ASN A 198 19.79 2.59 -20.79
CA ASN A 198 21.02 2.29 -20.06
C ASN A 198 21.89 1.21 -20.74
N GLY A 199 21.58 0.81 -21.99
CA GLY A 199 22.35 -0.18 -22.76
C GLY A 199 22.21 -1.62 -22.23
N ILE A 200 21.14 -1.90 -21.45
CA ILE A 200 20.83 -3.24 -20.94
C ILE A 200 19.87 -3.91 -21.94
N ARG A 201 20.36 -4.97 -22.60
CA ARG A 201 19.58 -5.68 -23.63
C ARG A 201 18.60 -6.71 -23.07
N SER A 202 18.78 -7.15 -21.82
CA SER A 202 17.86 -8.09 -21.17
C SER A 202 16.54 -7.40 -20.81
N ASN A 203 15.47 -8.19 -20.67
CA ASN A 203 14.16 -7.70 -20.24
C ASN A 203 14.06 -7.54 -18.70
N TYR A 204 15.17 -7.70 -18.00
CA TYR A 204 15.26 -7.56 -16.54
C TYR A 204 16.62 -6.97 -16.15
N LEU A 205 16.65 -6.33 -15.01
CA LEU A 205 17.86 -5.85 -14.36
C LEU A 205 18.48 -6.99 -13.54
N GLN A 206 19.76 -7.26 -13.76
CA GLN A 206 20.50 -8.18 -12.90
C GLN A 206 21.30 -7.38 -11.90
N THR A 207 21.17 -7.70 -10.62
CA THR A 207 21.90 -7.04 -9.53
C THR A 207 22.67 -8.06 -8.72
N ASN A 208 23.83 -7.63 -8.22
CA ASN A 208 24.59 -8.39 -7.23
C ASN A 208 24.54 -7.64 -5.90
N PRO A 209 23.94 -8.20 -4.83
CA PRO A 209 23.86 -7.54 -3.53
C PRO A 209 25.20 -7.16 -2.90
N GLN A 210 26.28 -7.85 -3.33
CA GLN A 210 27.65 -7.65 -2.81
C GLN A 210 28.42 -6.54 -3.56
N ILE A 211 27.89 -6.05 -4.67
CA ILE A 211 28.55 -5.03 -5.50
C ILE A 211 27.68 -3.77 -5.51
N ASN A 212 28.29 -2.62 -5.24
CA ASN A 212 27.62 -1.34 -5.44
C ASN A 212 27.52 -1.05 -6.95
N ASP A 213 26.48 -1.58 -7.58
CA ASP A 213 26.21 -1.40 -9.00
C ASP A 213 25.50 -0.05 -9.22
N ARG A 214 26.29 0.99 -9.52
CA ARG A 214 25.79 2.35 -9.79
C ARG A 214 24.75 2.37 -10.91
N LYS A 215 24.90 1.50 -11.92
CA LYS A 215 23.98 1.41 -13.05
C LYS A 215 22.63 0.84 -12.62
N ALA A 216 22.64 -0.21 -11.82
CA ALA A 216 21.43 -0.76 -11.23
C ALA A 216 20.72 0.25 -10.32
N HIS A 217 21.48 0.99 -9.50
CA HIS A 217 20.95 2.07 -8.69
C HIS A 217 20.28 3.17 -9.53
N SER A 218 20.93 3.62 -10.60
CA SER A 218 20.37 4.63 -11.50
C SER A 218 19.06 4.17 -12.13
N VAL A 219 19.00 2.95 -12.65
CA VAL A 219 17.78 2.38 -13.25
C VAL A 219 16.60 2.36 -12.26
N ILE A 220 16.84 1.86 -11.04
CA ILE A 220 15.78 1.77 -10.03
C ILE A 220 15.35 3.17 -9.58
N TYR A 221 16.30 4.10 -9.49
CA TYR A 221 16.03 5.49 -9.09
C TYR A 221 15.15 6.20 -10.13
N ASP A 222 15.49 6.10 -11.43
CA ASP A 222 14.71 6.69 -12.53
C ASP A 222 13.25 6.17 -12.51
N VAL A 223 13.09 4.87 -12.26
CA VAL A 223 11.77 4.25 -12.13
C VAL A 223 11.02 4.80 -10.91
N ALA A 224 11.69 4.90 -9.77
CA ALA A 224 11.10 5.40 -8.52
C ALA A 224 10.64 6.86 -8.65
N GLU A 225 11.45 7.72 -9.26
CA GLU A 225 11.10 9.12 -9.51
C GLU A 225 9.87 9.25 -10.41
N THR A 226 9.84 8.52 -11.52
CA THR A 226 8.75 8.60 -12.51
C THR A 226 7.39 8.24 -11.92
N PHE A 227 7.33 7.25 -11.03
CA PHE A 227 6.08 6.87 -10.36
C PHE A 227 5.88 7.57 -9.00
N ALA A 228 6.80 8.44 -8.59
CA ALA A 228 6.83 9.11 -7.29
C ALA A 228 6.65 8.14 -6.11
N VAL A 229 7.42 7.05 -6.14
CA VAL A 229 7.50 6.02 -5.08
C VAL A 229 8.92 5.96 -4.51
N SER A 230 9.10 5.25 -3.38
CA SER A 230 10.44 5.06 -2.84
C SER A 230 11.27 4.11 -3.72
N TYR A 231 12.59 4.28 -3.70
CA TYR A 231 13.54 3.34 -4.31
C TYR A 231 13.23 1.89 -3.94
N GLN A 232 12.97 1.64 -2.66
CA GLN A 232 12.65 0.31 -2.15
C GLN A 232 11.34 -0.24 -2.71
N ALA A 233 10.29 0.59 -2.81
CA ALA A 233 9.02 0.17 -3.41
C ALA A 233 9.18 -0.17 -4.89
N ALA A 234 9.92 0.64 -5.66
CA ALA A 234 10.23 0.35 -7.05
C ALA A 234 11.04 -0.96 -7.19
N LYS A 235 12.07 -1.15 -6.36
CA LYS A 235 12.90 -2.37 -6.34
C LYS A 235 12.06 -3.62 -6.09
N ILE A 236 11.22 -3.60 -5.07
CA ILE A 236 10.31 -4.70 -4.73
C ILE A 236 9.33 -4.97 -5.88
N ARG A 237 8.74 -3.92 -6.45
CA ARG A 237 7.81 -4.06 -7.58
C ARG A 237 8.47 -4.68 -8.79
N MET A 238 9.69 -4.25 -9.14
CA MET A 238 10.49 -4.85 -10.21
C MET A 238 10.74 -6.34 -9.97
N ALA A 239 11.13 -6.71 -8.74
CA ALA A 239 11.35 -8.11 -8.38
C ALA A 239 10.07 -8.95 -8.50
N HIS A 240 8.95 -8.47 -7.98
CA HIS A 240 7.65 -9.15 -8.07
C HIS A 240 7.16 -9.35 -9.51
N LEU A 241 7.48 -8.43 -10.41
CA LEU A 241 7.11 -8.50 -11.82
C LEU A 241 8.14 -9.22 -12.70
N GLY A 242 9.20 -9.78 -12.11
CA GLY A 242 10.27 -10.49 -12.80
C GLY A 242 11.21 -9.58 -13.60
N LEU A 243 11.21 -8.28 -13.29
CA LEU A 243 12.04 -7.27 -13.94
C LEU A 243 13.38 -7.03 -13.23
N LEU A 244 13.58 -7.64 -12.07
CA LEU A 244 14.81 -7.62 -11.29
C LEU A 244 15.15 -9.03 -10.84
N LYS A 245 16.40 -9.46 -11.05
CA LYS A 245 16.93 -10.72 -10.57
C LYS A 245 18.22 -10.46 -9.79
N GLU A 246 18.32 -11.04 -8.61
CA GLU A 246 19.55 -11.03 -7.83
C GLU A 246 20.39 -12.24 -8.22
N SER A 247 21.66 -12.00 -8.58
CA SER A 247 22.61 -13.09 -8.83
C SER A 247 23.09 -13.64 -7.49
N ASN A 248 22.62 -14.83 -7.13
CA ASN A 248 23.26 -15.62 -6.10
C ASN A 248 24.54 -16.23 -6.72
N PHE A 249 25.71 -15.69 -6.40
CA PHE A 249 26.94 -16.43 -6.60
C PHE A 249 27.01 -17.50 -5.49
N THR A 250 26.63 -18.72 -5.83
CA THR A 250 27.10 -19.91 -5.12
C THR A 250 28.59 -20.05 -5.48
N TYR A 251 29.49 -19.87 -4.51
CA TYR A 251 30.87 -20.32 -4.58
C TYR A 251 30.92 -21.84 -4.40
#